data_d057bcbe8578a16b66de1d35b2120755
#
_entry.id   d057bcbe8578a16b66de1d35b2120755
#
_cell.length_a   1.000
_cell.length_b   1.000
_cell.length_c   1.000
_cell.angle_alpha   90.00
_cell.angle_beta   90.00
_cell.angle_gamma   90.00
#
_symmetry.space_group_name_H-M   'P 1'
#
loop_
_entity.id
_entity.type
_entity.pdbx_description
1 polymer ?
#
loop_
_entity_poly.entity_id
_entity_poly.type
_entity_poly.pdbx_seq_one_letter_code
_entity_poly.pdbx_strand_id
1 'polypeptide(L)'
;MNIMMLLEMAASGCPERVAFVDPEIDASISYQELFDAAGNMAAILRATDAVRFAMLDVSNIGIPIGLFASGWAGIPYVPLNYRLTDPEIENLLDRITPAYLVTEPERVAGFHDRKGVQVSSRTDFVALARETAESPDAWSMDPEDTAVLLFTSGTTGAPKAAVLRQKHLVSYILGSVEFMGADEEEAALVCVPPYHIAGIAAVLSSVYSGRRVVQLANFSAEKWVQLARDEKITTAFVVPTMLSRIVEELAGATNADMPHLQSLSYGGGKMPLSVIQRAMELFPGTDFTNAYGLTETSSTITVLGPDEHRLASASDEEDVQRRLVSVGVPLPGIELEIRDEEGAVQPAGSRGEIYVRGEQVSGEYEGRGSVVDSDGWFPTRDAGFVDGEGFLFIDGRADDVIVRGGENVSPGEIEDVLLEYPAVSDAAVVGMPSEEWGEAVVAAVVISDEATTEQLQKWVKEHMRSSRVPERIEFWDELPYNETGKLLRRVVKERLA
;
A
#
# COMPACT_ATOMS: atom_id res chain seq x y z
N MET A 1 -7.03 12.84 20.16
CA MET A 1 -7.57 12.63 18.80
C MET A 1 -7.89 11.15 18.63
N ASN A 2 -8.97 10.79 17.91
CA ASN A 2 -9.34 9.41 17.66
C ASN A 2 -9.96 9.31 16.24
N ILE A 3 -9.75 8.17 15.56
CA ILE A 3 -10.33 7.93 14.21
C ILE A 3 -11.86 8.02 14.22
N MET A 4 -12.52 7.79 15.37
CA MET A 4 -13.97 7.94 15.52
C MET A 4 -14.45 9.36 15.21
N MET A 5 -13.61 10.38 15.44
CA MET A 5 -13.95 11.77 15.07
C MET A 5 -14.23 11.91 13.58
N LEU A 6 -13.47 11.18 12.75
CA LEU A 6 -13.63 11.22 11.29
C LEU A 6 -15.02 10.70 10.88
N LEU A 7 -15.45 9.60 11.49
CA LEU A 7 -16.77 9.00 11.23
C LEU A 7 -17.90 9.83 11.84
N GLU A 8 -17.75 10.32 13.09
CA GLU A 8 -18.76 11.16 13.73
C GLU A 8 -19.04 12.45 12.92
N MET A 9 -17.97 13.10 12.44
CA MET A 9 -18.08 14.29 11.61
C MET A 9 -18.82 14.00 10.30
N ALA A 10 -18.49 12.89 9.63
CA ALA A 10 -19.14 12.49 8.38
C ALA A 10 -20.61 12.09 8.60
N ALA A 11 -20.91 11.27 9.62
CA ALA A 11 -22.27 10.89 9.96
C ALA A 11 -23.14 12.07 10.35
N SER A 12 -22.56 13.09 11.02
CA SER A 12 -23.26 14.35 11.32
C SER A 12 -23.48 15.21 10.08
N GLY A 13 -22.56 15.18 9.11
CA GLY A 13 -22.63 15.99 7.90
C GLY A 13 -23.52 15.41 6.80
N CYS A 14 -23.53 14.08 6.64
CA CYS A 14 -24.27 13.38 5.57
C CYS A 14 -24.83 12.03 6.03
N PRO A 15 -25.71 11.97 7.06
CA PRO A 15 -26.16 10.73 7.69
C PRO A 15 -26.75 9.70 6.73
N GLU A 16 -27.55 10.15 5.78
CA GLU A 16 -28.29 9.29 4.85
C GLU A 16 -27.47 8.90 3.59
N ARG A 17 -26.28 9.53 3.40
CA ARG A 17 -25.42 9.22 2.27
C ARG A 17 -24.86 7.81 2.44
N VAL A 18 -24.85 7.01 1.35
CA VAL A 18 -24.23 5.68 1.36
C VAL A 18 -22.73 5.82 1.57
N ALA A 19 -22.20 5.15 2.58
CA ALA A 19 -20.78 5.12 2.89
C ALA A 19 -20.07 3.95 2.20
N PHE A 20 -20.62 2.74 2.31
CA PHE A 20 -20.03 1.53 1.71
C PHE A 20 -21.06 0.70 0.97
N VAL A 21 -20.60 0.12 -0.14
CA VAL A 21 -21.36 -0.84 -0.96
C VAL A 21 -20.51 -2.11 -1.14
N ASP A 22 -21.11 -3.25 -0.93
CA ASP A 22 -20.58 -4.57 -1.27
C ASP A 22 -21.42 -5.16 -2.43
N PRO A 23 -20.98 -5.05 -3.67
CA PRO A 23 -21.75 -5.49 -4.82
C PRO A 23 -21.92 -7.01 -4.91
N GLU A 24 -21.04 -7.80 -4.27
CA GLU A 24 -21.11 -9.27 -4.34
C GLU A 24 -22.31 -9.83 -3.56
N ILE A 25 -22.75 -9.12 -2.53
CA ILE A 25 -23.90 -9.53 -1.69
C ILE A 25 -25.07 -8.54 -1.74
N ASP A 26 -25.02 -7.58 -2.67
CA ASP A 26 -26.02 -6.51 -2.81
C ASP A 26 -26.36 -5.80 -1.47
N ALA A 27 -25.30 -5.44 -0.73
CA ALA A 27 -25.43 -4.80 0.56
C ALA A 27 -24.81 -3.42 0.58
N SER A 28 -25.43 -2.50 1.33
CA SER A 28 -24.93 -1.17 1.56
C SER A 28 -25.14 -0.73 3.01
N ILE A 29 -24.41 0.32 3.39
CA ILE A 29 -24.53 0.96 4.71
C ILE A 29 -24.35 2.46 4.55
N SER A 30 -25.24 3.27 5.16
CA SER A 30 -25.11 4.72 5.20
C SER A 30 -24.10 5.15 6.26
N TYR A 31 -23.74 6.46 6.28
CA TYR A 31 -22.84 7.00 7.31
C TYR A 31 -23.42 6.91 8.70
N GLN A 32 -24.72 7.17 8.87
CA GLN A 32 -25.39 7.02 10.16
C GLN A 32 -25.44 5.55 10.60
N GLU A 33 -25.84 4.65 9.70
CA GLU A 33 -25.88 3.21 9.99
C GLU A 33 -24.49 2.68 10.34
N LEU A 34 -23.42 3.16 9.70
CA LEU A 34 -22.04 2.79 10.02
C LEU A 34 -21.64 3.28 11.41
N PHE A 35 -22.01 4.52 11.75
CA PHE A 35 -21.76 5.07 13.08
C PHE A 35 -22.49 4.27 14.18
N ASP A 36 -23.78 3.98 13.99
CA ASP A 36 -24.57 3.19 14.92
C ASP A 36 -24.04 1.75 15.05
N ALA A 37 -23.70 1.11 13.93
CA ALA A 37 -23.11 -0.23 13.90
C ALA A 37 -21.75 -0.29 14.64
N ALA A 38 -20.92 0.73 14.46
CA ALA A 38 -19.64 0.84 15.16
C ALA A 38 -19.87 0.98 16.69
N GLY A 39 -20.85 1.77 17.11
CA GLY A 39 -21.23 1.95 18.52
C GLY A 39 -21.77 0.65 19.15
N ASN A 40 -22.66 -0.04 18.45
CA ASN A 40 -23.22 -1.32 18.89
C ASN A 40 -22.12 -2.37 19.10
N MET A 41 -21.21 -2.49 18.13
CA MET A 41 -20.08 -3.42 18.25
C MET A 41 -19.08 -2.99 19.32
N ALA A 42 -18.85 -1.70 19.52
CA ALA A 42 -18.00 -1.21 20.61
C ALA A 42 -18.53 -1.60 21.99
N ALA A 43 -19.86 -1.57 22.20
CA ALA A 43 -20.49 -2.04 23.42
C ALA A 43 -20.23 -3.54 23.65
N ILE A 44 -20.39 -4.35 22.60
CA ILE A 44 -20.11 -5.78 22.65
C ILE A 44 -18.64 -6.05 22.96
N LEU A 45 -17.73 -5.39 22.26
CA LEU A 45 -16.29 -5.56 22.47
C LEU A 45 -15.87 -5.21 23.91
N ARG A 46 -16.41 -4.12 24.48
CA ARG A 46 -16.15 -3.74 25.89
C ARG A 46 -16.70 -4.74 26.91
N ALA A 47 -17.69 -5.55 26.55
CA ALA A 47 -18.22 -6.60 27.39
C ALA A 47 -17.43 -7.93 27.29
N THR A 48 -16.46 -8.03 26.43
CA THR A 48 -15.56 -9.19 26.27
C THR A 48 -14.25 -8.99 27.01
N ASP A 49 -13.48 -10.08 27.18
CA ASP A 49 -12.10 -10.02 27.68
C ASP A 49 -11.07 -9.68 26.56
N ALA A 50 -11.52 -9.41 25.34
CA ALA A 50 -10.65 -9.14 24.22
C ALA A 50 -9.91 -7.80 24.40
N VAL A 51 -8.61 -7.83 24.22
CA VAL A 51 -7.75 -6.63 24.24
C VAL A 51 -7.33 -6.21 22.84
N ARG A 52 -7.76 -6.95 21.81
CA ARG A 52 -7.55 -6.67 20.39
C ARG A 52 -8.74 -7.16 19.57
N PHE A 53 -9.06 -6.45 18.52
CA PHE A 53 -10.03 -6.89 17.51
C PHE A 53 -9.30 -7.32 16.25
N ALA A 54 -9.45 -8.57 15.84
CA ALA A 54 -8.82 -9.12 14.66
C ALA A 54 -9.82 -9.32 13.52
N MET A 55 -9.44 -8.94 12.31
CA MET A 55 -10.20 -9.18 11.08
C MET A 55 -9.39 -10.05 10.13
N LEU A 56 -9.88 -11.24 9.81
CA LEU A 56 -9.27 -12.20 8.91
C LEU A 56 -10.21 -12.47 7.73
N ASP A 57 -10.35 -11.49 6.84
CA ASP A 57 -11.32 -11.57 5.76
C ASP A 57 -10.91 -10.70 4.56
N VAL A 58 -11.56 -10.90 3.42
CA VAL A 58 -11.51 -10.02 2.25
C VAL A 58 -12.25 -8.71 2.53
N SER A 59 -12.12 -7.73 1.63
CA SER A 59 -12.86 -6.47 1.74
C SER A 59 -14.37 -6.70 1.72
N ASN A 60 -15.05 -6.20 2.75
CA ASN A 60 -16.49 -6.29 2.96
C ASN A 60 -16.96 -5.21 3.94
N ILE A 61 -18.27 -5.05 4.13
CA ILE A 61 -18.86 -4.04 5.03
C ILE A 61 -18.41 -4.21 6.49
N GLY A 62 -18.05 -5.39 6.94
CA GLY A 62 -17.54 -5.64 8.30
C GLY A 62 -16.19 -4.95 8.56
N ILE A 63 -15.39 -4.65 7.53
CA ILE A 63 -14.08 -3.99 7.65
C ILE A 63 -14.23 -2.58 8.29
N PRO A 64 -14.98 -1.63 7.71
CA PRO A 64 -15.16 -0.31 8.32
C PRO A 64 -15.86 -0.39 9.68
N ILE A 65 -16.88 -1.26 9.84
CA ILE A 65 -17.55 -1.46 11.15
C ILE A 65 -16.51 -1.86 12.20
N GLY A 66 -15.66 -2.86 11.92
CA GLY A 66 -14.65 -3.36 12.87
C GLY A 66 -13.58 -2.33 13.20
N LEU A 67 -13.10 -1.57 12.20
CA LEU A 67 -12.10 -0.52 12.38
C LEU A 67 -12.61 0.58 13.34
N PHE A 68 -13.80 1.09 13.09
CA PHE A 68 -14.38 2.14 13.93
C PHE A 68 -14.87 1.61 15.29
N ALA A 69 -15.45 0.42 15.35
CA ALA A 69 -15.82 -0.22 16.62
C ALA A 69 -14.63 -0.42 17.55
N SER A 70 -13.48 -0.83 16.99
CA SER A 70 -12.23 -0.97 17.76
C SER A 70 -11.76 0.37 18.32
N GLY A 71 -11.76 1.43 17.49
CA GLY A 71 -11.42 2.79 17.90
C GLY A 71 -12.35 3.31 19.00
N TRP A 72 -13.66 2.99 18.94
CA TRP A 72 -14.63 3.34 19.95
C TRP A 72 -14.47 2.52 21.24
N ALA A 73 -14.22 1.22 21.10
CA ALA A 73 -13.99 0.34 22.25
C ALA A 73 -12.67 0.63 23.00
N GLY A 74 -11.72 1.28 22.34
CA GLY A 74 -10.38 1.58 22.87
C GLY A 74 -9.43 0.38 22.81
N ILE A 75 -9.62 -0.53 21.83
CA ILE A 75 -8.74 -1.66 21.58
C ILE A 75 -8.17 -1.59 20.16
N PRO A 76 -6.92 -2.05 19.91
CA PRO A 76 -6.32 -2.03 18.59
C PRO A 76 -7.09 -2.89 17.57
N TYR A 77 -7.31 -2.35 16.38
CA TYR A 77 -7.71 -3.09 15.19
C TYR A 77 -6.50 -3.84 14.58
N VAL A 78 -6.66 -5.14 14.30
CA VAL A 78 -5.60 -6.01 13.80
C VAL A 78 -6.09 -6.72 12.53
N PRO A 79 -5.89 -6.15 11.35
CA PRO A 79 -6.21 -6.84 10.11
C PRO A 79 -5.16 -7.91 9.82
N LEU A 80 -5.60 -9.14 9.63
CA LEU A 80 -4.74 -10.29 9.35
C LEU A 80 -4.80 -10.63 7.86
N ASN A 81 -3.65 -11.01 7.30
CA ASN A 81 -3.58 -11.46 5.92
C ASN A 81 -4.28 -12.82 5.78
N TYR A 82 -5.44 -12.83 5.11
CA TYR A 82 -6.26 -14.02 4.90
C TYR A 82 -5.65 -15.06 3.94
N ARG A 83 -4.56 -14.70 3.25
CA ARG A 83 -3.85 -15.58 2.30
C ARG A 83 -2.70 -16.35 2.96
N LEU A 84 -2.40 -16.06 4.20
CA LEU A 84 -1.42 -16.83 4.97
C LEU A 84 -1.93 -18.25 5.20
N THR A 85 -0.98 -19.17 5.37
CA THR A 85 -1.30 -20.55 5.77
C THR A 85 -1.86 -20.60 7.20
N ASP A 86 -2.67 -21.61 7.49
CA ASP A 86 -3.26 -21.75 8.83
C ASP A 86 -2.21 -21.72 9.96
N PRO A 87 -1.03 -22.38 9.87
CA PRO A 87 0.01 -22.25 10.90
C PRO A 87 0.55 -20.83 11.07
N GLU A 88 0.66 -20.05 10.00
CA GLU A 88 1.10 -18.66 10.08
C GLU A 88 0.05 -17.79 10.77
N ILE A 89 -1.23 -17.99 10.44
CA ILE A 89 -2.35 -17.29 11.09
C ILE A 89 -2.41 -17.66 12.58
N GLU A 90 -2.25 -18.94 12.92
CA GLU A 90 -2.20 -19.37 14.31
C GLU A 90 -1.09 -18.71 15.10
N ASN A 91 0.11 -18.61 14.54
CA ASN A 91 1.23 -17.88 15.14
C ASN A 91 0.93 -16.39 15.36
N LEU A 92 0.23 -15.73 14.43
CA LEU A 92 -0.19 -14.34 14.61
C LEU A 92 -1.26 -14.21 15.71
N LEU A 93 -2.23 -15.12 15.74
CA LEU A 93 -3.27 -15.13 16.77
C LEU A 93 -2.70 -15.36 18.18
N ASP A 94 -1.65 -16.20 18.34
CA ASP A 94 -0.95 -16.36 19.63
C ASP A 94 -0.37 -15.03 20.15
N ARG A 95 0.07 -14.18 19.26
CA ARG A 95 0.69 -12.88 19.61
C ARG A 95 -0.34 -11.81 20.00
N ILE A 96 -1.58 -11.93 19.53
CA ILE A 96 -2.63 -10.93 19.74
C ILE A 96 -3.70 -11.36 20.72
N THR A 97 -3.65 -12.58 21.23
CA THR A 97 -4.57 -13.13 22.24
C THR A 97 -4.39 -12.42 23.59
N PRO A 98 -5.48 -12.10 24.35
CA PRO A 98 -6.89 -12.39 24.05
C PRO A 98 -7.49 -11.46 22.97
N ALA A 99 -8.26 -12.04 22.04
CA ALA A 99 -8.77 -11.31 20.88
C ALA A 99 -10.23 -11.68 20.54
N TYR A 100 -10.93 -10.72 19.93
CA TYR A 100 -12.17 -10.96 19.20
C TYR A 100 -11.84 -11.07 17.71
N LEU A 101 -12.09 -12.23 17.10
CA LEU A 101 -11.76 -12.53 15.71
C LEU A 101 -13.03 -12.55 14.86
N VAL A 102 -13.02 -11.81 13.76
CA VAL A 102 -14.02 -11.91 12.69
C VAL A 102 -13.38 -12.53 11.46
N THR A 103 -14.05 -13.52 10.87
CA THR A 103 -13.56 -14.22 9.68
C THR A 103 -14.73 -14.65 8.78
N GLU A 104 -14.42 -15.12 7.58
CA GLU A 104 -15.40 -15.74 6.70
C GLU A 104 -16.07 -16.96 7.37
N PRO A 105 -17.36 -17.25 7.07
CA PRO A 105 -18.12 -18.27 7.77
C PRO A 105 -17.45 -19.66 7.75
N GLU A 106 -16.81 -20.00 6.64
CA GLU A 106 -16.19 -21.31 6.39
C GLU A 106 -14.98 -21.57 7.32
N ARG A 107 -14.34 -20.51 7.81
CA ARG A 107 -13.13 -20.60 8.65
C ARG A 107 -13.45 -20.57 10.17
N VAL A 108 -14.67 -20.21 10.57
CA VAL A 108 -15.06 -20.09 11.99
C VAL A 108 -14.76 -21.37 12.78
N ALA A 109 -15.09 -22.53 12.21
CA ALA A 109 -14.89 -23.82 12.87
C ALA A 109 -13.40 -24.11 13.20
N GLY A 110 -12.46 -23.56 12.42
CA GLY A 110 -11.02 -23.72 12.67
C GLY A 110 -10.51 -22.97 13.90
N PHE A 111 -11.24 -21.93 14.36
CA PHE A 111 -10.82 -21.08 15.47
C PHE A 111 -11.74 -21.16 16.68
N HIS A 112 -12.90 -21.87 16.59
CA HIS A 112 -13.95 -21.88 17.62
C HIS A 112 -13.46 -22.35 19.01
N ASP A 113 -12.60 -23.35 19.05
CA ASP A 113 -12.10 -23.91 20.30
C ASP A 113 -10.78 -23.28 20.79
N ARG A 114 -10.33 -22.19 20.12
CA ARG A 114 -9.07 -21.54 20.47
C ARG A 114 -9.20 -20.76 21.77
N LYS A 115 -8.38 -21.11 22.76
CA LYS A 115 -8.37 -20.45 24.06
C LYS A 115 -7.99 -18.96 23.93
N GLY A 116 -8.81 -18.10 24.51
CA GLY A 116 -8.59 -16.65 24.51
C GLY A 116 -8.97 -15.95 23.20
N VAL A 117 -9.58 -16.66 22.25
CA VAL A 117 -10.13 -16.08 21.03
C VAL A 117 -11.65 -16.28 21.03
N GLN A 118 -12.38 -15.19 20.99
CA GLN A 118 -13.81 -15.22 20.68
C GLN A 118 -13.96 -15.01 19.19
N VAL A 119 -14.55 -15.98 18.49
CA VAL A 119 -14.68 -15.92 17.02
C VAL A 119 -16.13 -15.66 16.62
N SER A 120 -16.30 -14.83 15.59
CA SER A 120 -17.58 -14.59 14.92
C SER A 120 -17.40 -14.73 13.40
N SER A 121 -18.43 -15.21 12.73
CA SER A 121 -18.46 -15.10 11.27
C SER A 121 -18.69 -13.64 10.85
N ARG A 122 -18.22 -13.26 9.66
CA ARG A 122 -18.55 -11.95 9.04
C ARG A 122 -20.06 -11.69 9.07
N THR A 123 -20.85 -12.70 8.70
CA THR A 123 -22.32 -12.59 8.62
C THR A 123 -22.93 -12.30 9.99
N ASP A 124 -22.53 -13.06 11.02
CA ASP A 124 -23.03 -12.85 12.39
C ASP A 124 -22.55 -11.51 12.96
N PHE A 125 -21.30 -11.14 12.68
CA PHE A 125 -20.73 -9.86 13.10
C PHE A 125 -21.51 -8.67 12.55
N VAL A 126 -21.79 -8.65 11.22
CA VAL A 126 -22.56 -7.58 10.58
C VAL A 126 -24.01 -7.58 11.06
N ALA A 127 -24.62 -8.76 11.30
CA ALA A 127 -25.97 -8.86 11.86
C ALA A 127 -26.03 -8.26 13.27
N LEU A 128 -25.10 -8.65 14.15
CA LEU A 128 -24.99 -8.10 15.51
C LEU A 128 -24.76 -6.59 15.52
N ALA A 129 -23.93 -6.09 14.61
CA ALA A 129 -23.66 -4.65 14.49
C ALA A 129 -24.90 -3.83 14.13
N ARG A 130 -25.86 -4.43 13.43
CA ARG A 130 -27.13 -3.80 13.04
C ARG A 130 -28.24 -3.96 14.08
N GLU A 131 -28.03 -4.78 15.09
CA GLU A 131 -28.98 -4.87 16.22
C GLU A 131 -28.87 -3.62 17.10
N THR A 132 -30.01 -3.14 17.60
CA THR A 132 -30.02 -1.96 18.47
C THR A 132 -29.42 -2.32 19.82
N ALA A 133 -28.28 -1.74 20.17
CA ALA A 133 -27.65 -1.82 21.47
C ALA A 133 -27.44 -0.40 22.03
N GLU A 134 -27.23 -0.30 23.34
CA GLU A 134 -26.79 0.97 23.93
C GLU A 134 -25.29 1.18 23.56
N SER A 135 -25.02 2.09 22.65
CA SER A 135 -23.66 2.48 22.33
C SER A 135 -22.96 3.10 23.55
N PRO A 136 -21.66 2.90 23.74
CA PRO A 136 -20.93 3.56 24.82
C PRO A 136 -21.01 5.08 24.68
N ASP A 137 -21.11 5.79 25.82
CA ASP A 137 -21.27 7.25 25.83
C ASP A 137 -20.09 8.02 25.18
N ALA A 138 -18.88 7.46 25.23
CA ALA A 138 -17.70 8.12 24.71
C ALA A 138 -16.58 7.11 24.33
N TRP A 139 -15.67 7.57 23.50
CA TRP A 139 -14.38 6.90 23.20
C TRP A 139 -13.23 7.69 23.79
N SER A 140 -12.05 7.03 23.89
CA SER A 140 -10.82 7.68 24.33
C SER A 140 -10.38 8.73 23.33
N MET A 141 -9.96 9.88 23.83
CA MET A 141 -9.35 10.96 23.02
C MET A 141 -7.83 11.02 23.18
N ASP A 142 -7.23 10.02 23.84
CA ASP A 142 -5.77 9.95 23.97
C ASP A 142 -5.13 9.70 22.59
N PRO A 143 -4.31 10.62 22.09
CA PRO A 143 -3.67 10.48 20.80
C PRO A 143 -2.63 9.35 20.79
N GLU A 144 -2.17 8.91 21.94
CA GLU A 144 -1.18 7.84 22.10
C GLU A 144 -1.81 6.43 22.13
N ASP A 145 -3.13 6.31 22.19
CA ASP A 145 -3.79 5.01 22.07
C ASP A 145 -3.46 4.36 20.73
N THR A 146 -3.19 3.05 20.75
CA THR A 146 -2.96 2.28 19.54
C THR A 146 -4.27 2.09 18.77
N ALA A 147 -4.34 2.62 17.57
CA ALA A 147 -5.50 2.44 16.69
C ALA A 147 -5.42 1.12 15.90
N VAL A 148 -4.26 0.85 15.31
CA VAL A 148 -4.04 -0.31 14.44
C VAL A 148 -2.71 -0.97 14.77
N LEU A 149 -2.70 -2.31 14.79
CA LEU A 149 -1.50 -3.14 14.75
C LEU A 149 -1.46 -3.85 13.40
N LEU A 150 -0.49 -3.50 12.56
CA LEU A 150 -0.41 -4.01 11.20
C LEU A 150 0.84 -4.87 11.01
N PHE A 151 0.63 -6.16 10.74
CA PHE A 151 1.73 -7.09 10.52
C PHE A 151 2.37 -6.87 9.15
N THR A 152 3.67 -6.58 9.16
CA THR A 152 4.48 -6.42 7.96
C THR A 152 5.43 -7.59 7.79
N SER A 153 5.63 -8.06 6.55
CA SER A 153 6.63 -9.07 6.22
C SER A 153 8.02 -8.44 6.37
N GLY A 154 8.73 -8.79 7.43
CA GLY A 154 10.14 -8.40 7.58
C GLY A 154 11.02 -9.17 6.60
N THR A 155 12.09 -8.54 6.09
CA THR A 155 13.09 -9.18 5.23
C THR A 155 13.87 -10.29 5.93
N THR A 156 13.84 -10.37 7.26
CA THR A 156 14.74 -11.20 8.08
C THR A 156 14.05 -12.07 9.13
N GLY A 157 12.79 -12.49 8.98
CA GLY A 157 12.20 -13.38 9.97
C GLY A 157 10.69 -13.24 10.19
N ALA A 158 10.22 -13.50 11.42
CA ALA A 158 8.80 -13.43 11.79
C ALA A 158 8.23 -12.02 11.51
N PRO A 159 6.97 -11.93 11.08
CA PRO A 159 6.30 -10.64 10.80
C PRO A 159 6.41 -9.69 11.99
N LYS A 160 6.69 -8.41 11.71
CA LYS A 160 6.70 -7.35 12.72
C LYS A 160 5.32 -6.69 12.75
N ALA A 161 4.81 -6.35 13.94
CA ALA A 161 3.59 -5.58 14.07
C ALA A 161 3.94 -4.09 14.20
N ALA A 162 3.69 -3.32 13.15
CA ALA A 162 3.79 -1.86 13.19
C ALA A 162 2.66 -1.30 14.06
N VAL A 163 3.01 -0.37 14.95
CA VAL A 163 2.07 0.28 15.86
C VAL A 163 1.64 1.60 15.26
N LEU A 164 0.39 1.72 14.83
CA LEU A 164 -0.19 2.96 14.35
C LEU A 164 -1.09 3.53 15.44
N ARG A 165 -0.67 4.67 16.01
CA ARG A 165 -1.43 5.34 17.05
C ARG A 165 -2.53 6.21 16.46
N GLN A 166 -3.51 6.59 17.28
CA GLN A 166 -4.61 7.46 16.85
C GLN A 166 -4.09 8.75 16.22
N LYS A 167 -3.07 9.39 16.79
CA LYS A 167 -2.46 10.60 16.25
C LYS A 167 -1.90 10.43 14.83
N HIS A 168 -1.24 9.32 14.55
CA HIS A 168 -0.58 9.10 13.27
C HIS A 168 -1.60 9.01 12.11
N LEU A 169 -2.66 8.19 12.30
CA LEU A 169 -3.70 8.03 11.29
C LEU A 169 -4.52 9.31 11.10
N VAL A 170 -4.89 9.99 12.21
CA VAL A 170 -5.65 11.23 12.13
C VAL A 170 -4.82 12.33 11.50
N SER A 171 -3.52 12.49 11.85
CA SER A 171 -2.64 13.49 11.23
C SER A 171 -2.50 13.26 9.72
N TYR A 172 -2.35 11.99 9.29
CA TYR A 172 -2.32 11.66 7.87
C TYR A 172 -3.59 12.13 7.14
N ILE A 173 -4.77 11.80 7.67
CA ILE A 173 -6.05 12.17 7.04
C ILE A 173 -6.25 13.68 7.01
N LEU A 174 -6.02 14.38 8.13
CA LEU A 174 -6.18 15.83 8.20
C LEU A 174 -5.19 16.59 7.31
N GLY A 175 -3.99 16.02 7.09
CA GLY A 175 -2.96 16.62 6.24
C GLY A 175 -3.11 16.34 4.74
N SER A 176 -3.94 15.35 4.34
CA SER A 176 -4.01 14.88 2.95
C SER A 176 -5.41 14.89 2.34
N VAL A 177 -6.47 15.05 3.13
CA VAL A 177 -7.87 14.94 2.67
C VAL A 177 -8.68 16.14 3.16
N GLU A 178 -9.50 16.71 2.27
CA GLU A 178 -10.44 17.75 2.61
C GLU A 178 -11.70 17.15 3.24
N PHE A 179 -12.14 17.73 4.39
CA PHE A 179 -13.36 17.30 5.04
C PHE A 179 -14.59 17.55 4.16
N MET A 180 -15.41 16.51 3.94
CA MET A 180 -16.60 16.58 3.08
C MET A 180 -16.29 17.12 1.67
N GLY A 181 -15.03 16.93 1.20
CA GLY A 181 -14.59 17.41 -0.10
C GLY A 181 -15.14 16.61 -1.28
N ALA A 182 -15.79 15.46 -1.03
CA ALA A 182 -16.39 14.66 -2.09
C ALA A 182 -17.85 15.07 -2.32
N ASP A 183 -18.23 15.21 -3.60
CA ASP A 183 -19.61 15.35 -4.00
C ASP A 183 -20.45 14.09 -3.70
N GLU A 184 -21.77 14.21 -3.62
CA GLU A 184 -22.66 13.09 -3.28
C GLU A 184 -22.57 11.93 -4.27
N GLU A 185 -22.30 12.22 -5.52
CA GLU A 185 -22.22 11.25 -6.61
C GLU A 185 -20.83 10.59 -6.71
N GLU A 186 -19.84 11.09 -5.97
CA GLU A 186 -18.49 10.53 -6.02
C GLU A 186 -18.42 9.16 -5.36
N ALA A 187 -17.71 8.25 -6.04
CA ALA A 187 -17.49 6.90 -5.58
C ALA A 187 -16.04 6.46 -5.75
N ALA A 188 -15.49 5.84 -4.70
CA ALA A 188 -14.17 5.21 -4.73
C ALA A 188 -14.30 3.70 -4.94
N LEU A 189 -13.52 3.13 -5.87
CA LEU A 189 -13.38 1.67 -5.99
C LEU A 189 -12.16 1.22 -5.19
N VAL A 190 -12.42 0.44 -4.13
CA VAL A 190 -11.38 -0.10 -3.25
C VAL A 190 -11.21 -1.59 -3.54
N CYS A 191 -10.03 -1.94 -4.08
CA CYS A 191 -9.65 -3.31 -4.44
C CYS A 191 -8.35 -3.77 -3.77
N VAL A 192 -7.71 -2.91 -2.99
CA VAL A 192 -6.50 -3.27 -2.24
C VAL A 192 -6.87 -4.08 -1.00
N PRO A 193 -6.05 -5.08 -0.62
CA PRO A 193 -6.37 -5.92 0.53
C PRO A 193 -6.49 -5.12 1.84
N PRO A 194 -7.48 -5.43 2.71
CA PRO A 194 -7.76 -4.66 3.92
C PRO A 194 -6.69 -4.81 5.01
N TYR A 195 -5.79 -5.78 4.88
CA TYR A 195 -4.66 -5.98 5.80
C TYR A 195 -3.39 -5.18 5.43
N HIS A 196 -3.48 -4.30 4.42
CA HIS A 196 -2.43 -3.33 4.10
C HIS A 196 -2.85 -1.92 4.53
N ILE A 197 -1.85 -1.08 4.82
CA ILE A 197 -2.10 0.32 5.20
C ILE A 197 -2.92 1.07 4.15
N ALA A 198 -2.76 0.76 2.86
CA ALA A 198 -3.54 1.37 1.80
C ALA A 198 -5.05 1.09 1.93
N GLY A 199 -5.45 -0.10 2.40
CA GLY A 199 -6.85 -0.44 2.66
C GLY A 199 -7.43 0.37 3.82
N ILE A 200 -6.68 0.53 4.91
CA ILE A 200 -7.08 1.34 6.07
C ILE A 200 -7.17 2.82 5.66
N ALA A 201 -6.16 3.31 4.97
CA ALA A 201 -6.13 4.69 4.46
C ALA A 201 -7.31 4.98 3.53
N ALA A 202 -7.67 4.04 2.64
CA ALA A 202 -8.82 4.18 1.75
C ALA A 202 -10.15 4.28 2.52
N VAL A 203 -10.33 3.51 3.59
CA VAL A 203 -11.51 3.61 4.47
C VAL A 203 -11.56 4.98 5.15
N LEU A 204 -10.48 5.37 5.83
CA LEU A 204 -10.44 6.61 6.61
C LEU A 204 -10.57 7.86 5.74
N SER A 205 -9.87 7.91 4.59
CA SER A 205 -9.91 9.04 3.67
C SER A 205 -11.29 9.20 3.01
N SER A 206 -11.89 8.08 2.59
CA SER A 206 -13.23 8.11 1.99
C SER A 206 -14.29 8.53 3.01
N VAL A 207 -14.21 8.04 4.25
CA VAL A 207 -15.12 8.44 5.31
C VAL A 207 -14.99 9.93 5.61
N TYR A 208 -13.78 10.45 5.77
CA TYR A 208 -13.57 11.86 6.09
C TYR A 208 -14.00 12.80 4.96
N SER A 209 -13.82 12.40 3.70
CA SER A 209 -14.27 13.16 2.54
C SER A 209 -15.77 13.04 2.25
N GLY A 210 -16.50 12.15 2.93
CA GLY A 210 -17.92 11.89 2.66
C GLY A 210 -18.18 11.09 1.38
N ARG A 211 -17.19 10.33 0.87
CA ARG A 211 -17.26 9.61 -0.39
C ARG A 211 -17.86 8.20 -0.21
N ARG A 212 -18.68 7.77 -1.17
CA ARG A 212 -19.17 6.40 -1.26
C ARG A 212 -18.02 5.45 -1.66
N VAL A 213 -17.90 4.30 -1.00
CA VAL A 213 -16.91 3.27 -1.29
C VAL A 213 -17.59 2.04 -1.88
N VAL A 214 -17.15 1.62 -3.05
CA VAL A 214 -17.52 0.34 -3.66
C VAL A 214 -16.37 -0.64 -3.42
N GLN A 215 -16.67 -1.77 -2.78
CA GLN A 215 -15.66 -2.75 -2.39
C GLN A 215 -15.55 -3.85 -3.43
N LEU A 216 -14.34 -4.11 -3.93
CA LEU A 216 -14.01 -5.27 -4.74
C LEU A 216 -13.18 -6.24 -3.89
N ALA A 217 -13.82 -7.29 -3.39
CA ALA A 217 -13.24 -8.24 -2.44
C ALA A 217 -11.97 -8.91 -2.98
N ASN A 218 -12.00 -9.35 -4.24
CA ASN A 218 -10.86 -9.95 -4.92
C ASN A 218 -10.66 -9.27 -6.27
N PHE A 219 -9.48 -8.69 -6.46
CA PHE A 219 -9.15 -8.01 -7.71
C PHE A 219 -9.11 -8.97 -8.89
N SER A 220 -9.85 -8.63 -9.95
CA SER A 220 -9.58 -9.04 -11.32
C SER A 220 -9.76 -7.81 -12.22
N ALA A 221 -9.00 -7.72 -13.30
CA ALA A 221 -9.05 -6.57 -14.21
C ALA A 221 -10.44 -6.43 -14.85
N GLU A 222 -11.04 -7.55 -15.29
CA GLU A 222 -12.39 -7.61 -15.84
C GLU A 222 -13.44 -7.04 -14.87
N LYS A 223 -13.48 -7.54 -13.62
CA LYS A 223 -14.42 -7.04 -12.60
C LYS A 223 -14.17 -5.57 -12.24
N TRP A 224 -12.91 -5.16 -12.17
CA TRP A 224 -12.55 -3.78 -11.89
C TRP A 224 -13.09 -2.84 -12.98
N VAL A 225 -12.87 -3.18 -14.25
CA VAL A 225 -13.37 -2.42 -15.42
C VAL A 225 -14.90 -2.38 -15.42
N GLN A 226 -15.55 -3.52 -15.16
CA GLN A 226 -16.99 -3.60 -15.07
C GLN A 226 -17.56 -2.70 -13.97
N LEU A 227 -17.06 -2.85 -12.72
CA LEU A 227 -17.55 -2.04 -11.59
C LEU A 227 -17.25 -0.55 -11.78
N ALA A 228 -16.10 -0.20 -12.37
CA ALA A 228 -15.76 1.20 -12.63
C ALA A 228 -16.81 1.87 -13.55
N ARG A 229 -17.35 1.13 -14.51
CA ARG A 229 -18.42 1.61 -15.42
C ARG A 229 -19.80 1.58 -14.76
N ASP A 230 -20.19 0.42 -14.21
CA ASP A 230 -21.54 0.19 -13.68
C ASP A 230 -21.84 1.08 -12.47
N GLU A 231 -20.86 1.23 -11.56
CA GLU A 231 -20.95 2.03 -10.34
C GLU A 231 -20.54 3.50 -10.53
N LYS A 232 -20.19 3.89 -11.77
CA LYS A 232 -19.75 5.26 -12.12
C LYS A 232 -18.61 5.74 -11.20
N ILE A 233 -17.60 4.91 -11.02
CA ILE A 233 -16.48 5.21 -10.14
C ILE A 233 -15.77 6.49 -10.58
N THR A 234 -15.54 7.37 -9.62
CA THR A 234 -14.82 8.64 -9.85
C THR A 234 -13.38 8.60 -9.39
N THR A 235 -13.07 7.75 -8.40
CA THR A 235 -11.72 7.65 -7.82
C THR A 235 -11.35 6.19 -7.58
N ALA A 236 -10.11 5.82 -7.89
CA ALA A 236 -9.58 4.49 -7.55
C ALA A 236 -8.11 4.57 -7.14
N PHE A 237 -7.70 3.60 -6.32
CA PHE A 237 -6.29 3.33 -6.04
C PHE A 237 -5.94 1.91 -6.46
N VAL A 238 -4.83 1.76 -7.18
CA VAL A 238 -4.32 0.47 -7.66
C VAL A 238 -2.83 0.32 -7.39
N VAL A 239 -2.33 -0.91 -7.27
CA VAL A 239 -0.89 -1.15 -7.29
C VAL A 239 -0.41 -1.34 -8.74
N PRO A 240 0.90 -1.18 -9.04
CA PRO A 240 1.42 -1.26 -10.42
C PRO A 240 0.99 -2.51 -11.19
N THR A 241 1.01 -3.68 -10.55
CA THR A 241 0.58 -4.95 -11.17
C THR A 241 -0.92 -4.98 -11.48
N MET A 242 -1.75 -4.31 -10.69
CA MET A 242 -3.18 -4.16 -10.99
C MET A 242 -3.38 -3.24 -12.20
N LEU A 243 -2.67 -2.11 -12.25
CA LEU A 243 -2.75 -1.19 -13.40
C LEU A 243 -2.28 -1.87 -14.69
N SER A 244 -1.18 -2.62 -14.64
CA SER A 244 -0.69 -3.40 -15.78
C SER A 244 -1.80 -4.35 -16.31
N ARG A 245 -2.45 -5.11 -15.43
CA ARG A 245 -3.53 -6.03 -15.82
C ARG A 245 -4.77 -5.31 -16.35
N ILE A 246 -5.09 -4.11 -15.84
CA ILE A 246 -6.19 -3.28 -16.37
C ILE A 246 -5.84 -2.79 -17.77
N VAL A 247 -4.62 -2.35 -18.00
CA VAL A 247 -4.12 -1.95 -19.33
C VAL A 247 -4.16 -3.11 -20.31
N GLU A 248 -3.78 -4.33 -19.89
CA GLU A 248 -3.85 -5.55 -20.68
C GLU A 248 -5.30 -5.93 -21.01
N GLU A 249 -6.22 -5.86 -20.04
CA GLU A 249 -7.66 -6.11 -20.24
C GLU A 249 -8.27 -5.17 -21.27
N LEU A 250 -7.77 -3.94 -21.32
CA LEU A 250 -8.17 -2.92 -22.28
C LEU A 250 -7.32 -2.95 -23.56
N ALA A 251 -6.56 -4.03 -23.81
CA ALA A 251 -5.71 -4.14 -25.01
C ALA A 251 -6.56 -4.00 -26.28
N GLY A 252 -6.07 -3.16 -27.21
CA GLY A 252 -6.78 -2.85 -28.47
C GLY A 252 -7.81 -1.72 -28.36
N ALA A 253 -8.18 -1.28 -27.16
CA ALA A 253 -8.99 -0.09 -26.98
C ALA A 253 -8.16 1.20 -27.19
N THR A 254 -8.78 2.21 -27.78
CA THR A 254 -8.20 3.57 -27.89
C THR A 254 -8.56 4.45 -26.70
N ASN A 255 -9.61 4.07 -25.95
CA ASN A 255 -10.13 4.75 -24.76
C ASN A 255 -10.81 3.70 -23.88
N ALA A 256 -10.66 3.83 -22.56
CA ALA A 256 -11.24 2.92 -21.59
C ALA A 256 -12.77 3.00 -21.45
N ASP A 257 -13.39 4.06 -21.99
CA ASP A 257 -14.84 4.34 -21.87
C ASP A 257 -15.32 4.40 -20.41
N MET A 258 -14.60 5.22 -19.61
CA MET A 258 -14.89 5.48 -18.20
C MET A 258 -15.00 7.00 -17.94
N PRO A 259 -16.06 7.66 -18.43
CA PRO A 259 -16.16 9.12 -18.40
C PRO A 259 -16.31 9.69 -16.98
N HIS A 260 -16.63 8.86 -15.99
CA HIS A 260 -16.77 9.27 -14.60
C HIS A 260 -15.45 9.17 -13.81
N LEU A 261 -14.45 8.41 -14.29
CA LEU A 261 -13.19 8.23 -13.59
C LEU A 261 -12.35 9.51 -13.66
N GLN A 262 -12.38 10.28 -12.58
CA GLN A 262 -11.69 11.56 -12.46
C GLN A 262 -10.26 11.41 -11.94
N SER A 263 -10.02 10.44 -11.03
CA SER A 263 -8.72 10.25 -10.38
C SER A 263 -8.34 8.77 -10.28
N LEU A 264 -7.12 8.47 -10.69
CA LEU A 264 -6.53 7.15 -10.56
C LEU A 264 -5.16 7.25 -9.88
N SER A 265 -5.14 6.92 -8.59
CA SER A 265 -3.89 6.89 -7.82
C SER A 265 -3.26 5.50 -7.90
N TYR A 266 -1.93 5.48 -7.88
CA TYR A 266 -1.17 4.23 -7.83
C TYR A 266 0.02 4.33 -6.87
N GLY A 267 0.52 3.19 -6.39
CA GLY A 267 1.65 3.16 -5.47
C GLY A 267 1.90 1.77 -4.88
N GLY A 268 2.79 1.69 -3.89
CA GLY A 268 3.15 0.43 -3.24
C GLY A 268 4.18 -0.42 -3.98
N GLY A 269 4.61 -0.01 -5.15
CA GLY A 269 5.66 -0.65 -5.97
C GLY A 269 6.14 0.27 -7.07
N LYS A 270 7.18 -0.16 -7.78
CA LYS A 270 7.72 0.58 -8.93
C LYS A 270 6.75 0.48 -10.12
N MET A 271 6.40 1.61 -10.71
CA MET A 271 5.54 1.70 -11.89
C MET A 271 6.40 1.65 -13.16
N PRO A 272 6.21 0.65 -14.06
CA PRO A 272 6.88 0.65 -15.35
C PRO A 272 6.41 1.84 -16.20
N LEU A 273 7.37 2.53 -16.82
CA LEU A 273 7.10 3.73 -17.63
C LEU A 273 6.09 3.44 -18.75
N SER A 274 6.23 2.32 -19.44
CA SER A 274 5.32 1.91 -20.54
C SER A 274 3.88 1.71 -20.06
N VAL A 275 3.69 1.20 -18.83
CA VAL A 275 2.36 0.98 -18.25
C VAL A 275 1.68 2.30 -17.94
N ILE A 276 2.39 3.24 -17.27
CA ILE A 276 1.79 4.54 -16.95
C ILE A 276 1.50 5.37 -18.19
N GLN A 277 2.39 5.38 -19.18
CA GLN A 277 2.16 6.06 -20.45
C GLN A 277 0.91 5.50 -21.14
N ARG A 278 0.81 4.17 -21.23
CA ARG A 278 -0.36 3.53 -21.85
C ARG A 278 -1.65 3.78 -21.07
N ALA A 279 -1.59 3.78 -19.74
CA ALA A 279 -2.73 4.11 -18.90
C ALA A 279 -3.21 5.56 -19.16
N MET A 280 -2.31 6.53 -19.24
CA MET A 280 -2.66 7.93 -19.54
C MET A 280 -3.32 8.09 -20.93
N GLU A 281 -2.93 7.28 -21.92
CA GLU A 281 -3.60 7.25 -23.22
C GLU A 281 -5.02 6.66 -23.14
N LEU A 282 -5.19 5.58 -22.36
CA LEU A 282 -6.49 4.90 -22.19
C LEU A 282 -7.49 5.72 -21.38
N PHE A 283 -7.01 6.53 -20.44
CA PHE A 283 -7.82 7.36 -19.53
C PHE A 283 -7.50 8.86 -19.70
N PRO A 284 -7.75 9.47 -20.88
CA PRO A 284 -7.25 10.81 -21.22
C PRO A 284 -7.85 11.95 -20.39
N GLY A 285 -8.94 11.69 -19.67
CA GLY A 285 -9.60 12.67 -18.77
C GLY A 285 -9.32 12.46 -17.29
N THR A 286 -8.49 11.47 -16.94
CA THR A 286 -8.24 11.05 -15.55
C THR A 286 -6.96 11.68 -15.01
N ASP A 287 -7.04 12.17 -13.80
CA ASP A 287 -5.91 12.68 -13.03
C ASP A 287 -5.13 11.53 -12.40
N PHE A 288 -3.88 11.35 -12.83
CA PHE A 288 -2.99 10.34 -12.27
C PHE A 288 -2.20 10.87 -11.09
N THR A 289 -2.02 10.02 -10.08
CA THR A 289 -1.24 10.35 -8.89
C THR A 289 -0.40 9.14 -8.48
N ASN A 290 0.94 9.32 -8.38
CA ASN A 290 1.81 8.30 -7.78
C ASN A 290 1.98 8.62 -6.29
N ALA A 291 1.74 7.64 -5.42
CA ALA A 291 1.81 7.77 -3.97
C ALA A 291 2.85 6.81 -3.39
N TYR A 292 3.86 7.36 -2.72
CA TYR A 292 4.84 6.56 -1.98
C TYR A 292 4.69 6.75 -0.49
N GLY A 293 4.81 5.66 0.23
CA GLY A 293 4.81 5.61 1.68
C GLY A 293 4.89 4.17 2.18
N LEU A 294 4.93 4.03 3.49
CA LEU A 294 5.09 2.76 4.19
C LEU A 294 3.99 2.58 5.23
N THR A 295 3.90 1.38 5.79
CA THR A 295 3.04 1.13 6.95
C THR A 295 3.43 2.04 8.11
N GLU A 296 4.72 2.16 8.36
CA GLU A 296 5.33 2.94 9.43
C GLU A 296 5.12 4.46 9.28
N THR A 297 4.70 4.92 8.11
CA THR A 297 4.37 6.33 7.84
C THR A 297 2.87 6.60 7.73
N SER A 298 2.04 5.67 8.18
CA SER A 298 0.56 5.74 8.13
C SER A 298 0.00 5.92 6.72
N SER A 299 0.69 5.51 5.70
CA SER A 299 0.44 5.57 4.27
C SER A 299 1.36 6.57 3.55
N THR A 300 0.80 7.47 2.72
CA THR A 300 1.52 8.31 1.76
C THR A 300 2.35 9.41 2.43
N ILE A 301 3.59 9.57 1.99
CA ILE A 301 4.50 10.64 2.42
C ILE A 301 4.98 11.52 1.26
N THR A 302 5.05 10.99 0.03
CA THR A 302 5.33 11.79 -1.16
C THR A 302 4.31 11.52 -2.25
N VAL A 303 4.09 12.50 -3.11
CA VAL A 303 3.11 12.44 -4.19
C VAL A 303 3.67 13.07 -5.45
N LEU A 304 3.59 12.34 -6.58
CA LEU A 304 3.66 12.93 -7.92
C LEU A 304 2.23 13.23 -8.36
N GLY A 305 1.91 14.50 -8.47
CA GLY A 305 0.55 14.97 -8.75
C GLY A 305 0.15 14.88 -10.23
N PRO A 306 -1.12 15.16 -10.54
CA PRO A 306 -1.64 15.08 -11.91
C PRO A 306 -1.02 16.10 -12.86
N ASP A 307 -0.70 17.30 -12.40
CA ASP A 307 -0.05 18.32 -13.23
C ASP A 307 1.33 17.88 -13.69
N GLU A 308 2.12 17.27 -12.78
CA GLU A 308 3.44 16.74 -13.11
C GLU A 308 3.36 15.55 -14.07
N HIS A 309 2.34 14.68 -13.92
CA HIS A 309 2.10 13.61 -14.89
C HIS A 309 1.84 14.15 -16.29
N ARG A 310 0.94 15.15 -16.40
CA ARG A 310 0.64 15.79 -17.68
C ARG A 310 1.86 16.49 -18.28
N LEU A 311 2.60 17.25 -17.46
CA LEU A 311 3.80 17.95 -17.88
C LEU A 311 4.87 16.96 -18.39
N ALA A 312 5.14 15.94 -17.60
CA ALA A 312 6.17 14.94 -17.95
C ALA A 312 5.79 14.12 -19.19
N SER A 313 4.52 13.76 -19.35
CA SER A 313 4.03 13.03 -20.53
C SER A 313 4.07 13.86 -21.81
N ALA A 314 3.92 15.18 -21.72
CA ALA A 314 3.90 16.09 -22.88
C ALA A 314 5.28 16.67 -23.23
N SER A 315 6.30 16.45 -22.41
CA SER A 315 7.63 17.03 -22.59
C SER A 315 8.49 16.23 -23.59
N ASP A 316 9.31 16.95 -24.36
CA ASP A 316 10.37 16.36 -25.18
C ASP A 316 11.73 16.31 -24.44
N GLU A 317 11.80 16.88 -23.22
CA GLU A 317 13.01 16.90 -22.39
C GLU A 317 13.08 15.62 -21.55
N GLU A 318 14.16 14.86 -21.68
CA GLU A 318 14.36 13.56 -21.02
C GLU A 318 14.27 13.66 -19.48
N ASP A 319 14.90 14.69 -18.89
CA ASP A 319 14.85 14.91 -17.44
C ASP A 319 13.42 15.18 -16.92
N VAL A 320 12.58 15.84 -17.73
CA VAL A 320 11.16 16.08 -17.38
C VAL A 320 10.34 14.80 -17.54
N GLN A 321 10.53 14.06 -18.65
CA GLN A 321 9.85 12.78 -18.88
C GLN A 321 10.17 11.77 -17.78
N ARG A 322 11.41 11.77 -17.28
CA ARG A 322 11.85 10.89 -16.19
C ARG A 322 11.03 11.06 -14.90
N ARG A 323 10.38 12.21 -14.69
CA ARG A 323 9.50 12.42 -13.52
C ARG A 323 8.34 11.43 -13.44
N LEU A 324 7.89 10.85 -14.56
CA LEU A 324 6.85 9.80 -14.55
C LEU A 324 7.23 8.56 -13.74
N VAL A 325 8.51 8.32 -13.51
CA VAL A 325 8.99 7.23 -12.65
C VAL A 325 9.45 7.69 -11.27
N SER A 326 9.32 8.98 -10.95
CA SER A 326 9.53 9.50 -9.60
C SER A 326 8.32 9.23 -8.70
N VAL A 327 8.51 9.34 -7.41
CA VAL A 327 7.41 9.32 -6.43
C VAL A 327 7.02 10.72 -5.95
N GLY A 328 7.45 11.75 -6.70
CA GLY A 328 7.07 13.14 -6.50
C GLY A 328 7.77 13.82 -5.34
N VAL A 329 7.04 14.72 -4.69
CA VAL A 329 7.53 15.59 -3.63
C VAL A 329 6.85 15.28 -2.28
N PRO A 330 7.49 15.62 -1.13
CA PRO A 330 6.90 15.40 0.19
C PRO A 330 5.54 16.10 0.35
N LEU A 331 4.62 15.42 1.03
CA LEU A 331 3.35 16.02 1.46
C LEU A 331 3.59 17.16 2.46
N PRO A 332 2.66 18.11 2.60
CA PRO A 332 2.72 19.13 3.64
C PRO A 332 2.89 18.50 5.03
N GLY A 333 3.87 19.01 5.79
CA GLY A 333 4.19 18.47 7.13
C GLY A 333 5.11 17.25 7.14
N ILE A 334 5.58 16.78 6.00
CA ILE A 334 6.61 15.76 5.87
C ILE A 334 7.94 16.43 5.50
N GLU A 335 8.97 16.13 6.28
CA GLU A 335 10.36 16.45 5.97
C GLU A 335 11.06 15.19 5.46
N LEU A 336 11.95 15.34 4.47
CA LEU A 336 12.66 14.24 3.84
C LEU A 336 14.14 14.61 3.68
N GLU A 337 15.01 13.66 3.99
CA GLU A 337 16.46 13.75 3.78
C GLU A 337 16.99 12.48 3.15
N ILE A 338 18.02 12.63 2.33
CA ILE A 338 18.85 11.52 1.86
C ILE A 338 20.12 11.51 2.71
N ARG A 339 20.45 10.36 3.32
CA ARG A 339 21.65 10.22 4.17
C ARG A 339 22.55 9.11 3.66
N ASP A 340 23.87 9.29 3.78
CA ASP A 340 24.85 8.26 3.52
C ASP A 340 24.96 7.24 4.68
N GLU A 341 25.90 6.29 4.55
CA GLU A 341 26.12 5.23 5.54
C GLU A 341 26.65 5.80 6.89
N GLU A 342 27.29 6.96 6.90
CA GLU A 342 27.74 7.67 8.08
C GLU A 342 26.62 8.54 8.71
N GLY A 343 25.45 8.62 8.08
CA GLY A 343 24.30 9.41 8.51
C GLY A 343 24.36 10.88 8.13
N ALA A 344 25.30 11.29 7.27
CA ALA A 344 25.41 12.66 6.79
C ALA A 344 24.39 12.94 5.67
N VAL A 345 23.73 14.11 5.77
CA VAL A 345 22.75 14.54 4.76
C VAL A 345 23.44 14.82 3.43
N GLN A 346 22.89 14.25 2.37
CA GLN A 346 23.42 14.32 1.03
C GLN A 346 22.78 15.45 0.22
N PRO A 347 23.52 16.11 -0.68
CA PRO A 347 22.98 17.13 -1.57
C PRO A 347 22.09 16.48 -2.67
N ALA A 348 21.27 17.33 -3.31
CA ALA A 348 20.47 16.92 -4.47
C ALA A 348 21.29 16.19 -5.53
N GLY A 349 20.75 15.12 -6.09
CA GLY A 349 21.38 14.22 -7.06
C GLY A 349 22.26 13.13 -6.45
N SER A 350 22.57 13.20 -5.14
CA SER A 350 23.35 12.17 -4.45
C SER A 350 22.44 11.09 -3.88
N ARG A 351 22.89 9.84 -3.97
CA ARG A 351 22.16 8.67 -3.48
C ARG A 351 22.46 8.38 -2.02
N GLY A 352 21.45 7.81 -1.34
CA GLY A 352 21.57 7.36 0.04
C GLY A 352 20.28 6.72 0.53
N GLU A 353 20.22 6.45 1.83
CA GLU A 353 18.99 5.98 2.49
C GLU A 353 18.04 7.17 2.70
N ILE A 354 16.75 6.92 2.47
CA ILE A 354 15.69 7.92 2.63
C ILE A 354 15.27 7.96 4.10
N TYR A 355 15.36 9.15 4.69
CA TYR A 355 14.87 9.45 6.03
C TYR A 355 13.68 10.39 5.96
N VAL A 356 12.68 10.17 6.81
CA VAL A 356 11.48 11.01 6.85
C VAL A 356 11.08 11.37 8.26
N ARG A 357 10.47 12.54 8.42
CA ARG A 357 9.96 13.05 9.68
C ARG A 357 8.59 13.72 9.46
N GLY A 358 7.66 13.53 10.40
CA GLY A 358 6.34 14.16 10.37
C GLY A 358 5.41 13.53 11.41
N GLU A 359 4.31 14.20 11.74
CA GLU A 359 3.36 13.73 12.77
C GLU A 359 2.68 12.40 12.44
N GLN A 360 2.54 12.07 11.16
CA GLN A 360 1.98 10.80 10.71
C GLN A 360 2.99 9.63 10.76
N VAL A 361 4.28 9.91 11.00
CA VAL A 361 5.35 8.91 11.03
C VAL A 361 5.37 8.21 12.38
N SER A 362 5.02 6.93 12.41
CA SER A 362 5.03 6.12 13.62
C SER A 362 6.42 5.55 13.91
N GLY A 363 7.00 4.81 12.97
CA GLY A 363 8.28 4.12 13.15
C GLY A 363 8.37 3.22 14.38
N GLU A 364 7.23 2.75 14.92
CA GLU A 364 7.15 1.95 16.14
C GLU A 364 6.71 0.51 15.83
N TYR A 365 7.31 -0.46 16.53
CA TYR A 365 6.94 -1.87 16.43
C TYR A 365 6.62 -2.46 17.80
N GLU A 366 5.53 -3.25 17.88
CA GLU A 366 5.11 -3.92 19.09
C GLU A 366 6.24 -4.80 19.65
N GLY A 367 6.56 -4.61 20.95
CA GLY A 367 7.60 -5.34 21.66
C GLY A 367 9.05 -4.96 21.30
N ARG A 368 9.26 -4.03 20.36
CA ARG A 368 10.60 -3.53 19.96
C ARG A 368 10.79 -2.04 20.21
N GLY A 369 9.71 -1.30 20.36
CA GLY A 369 9.72 0.15 20.52
C GLY A 369 9.90 0.90 19.20
N SER A 370 10.20 2.21 19.32
CA SER A 370 10.42 3.11 18.20
C SER A 370 11.82 2.96 17.61
N VAL A 371 11.93 3.03 16.29
CA VAL A 371 13.18 3.15 15.53
C VAL A 371 13.42 4.58 15.02
N VAL A 372 12.53 5.49 15.38
CA VAL A 372 12.72 6.93 15.15
C VAL A 372 13.84 7.43 16.04
N ASP A 373 14.76 8.20 15.47
CA ASP A 373 15.88 8.78 16.21
C ASP A 373 15.46 9.92 17.16
N SER A 374 16.41 10.47 17.94
CA SER A 374 16.14 11.53 18.90
C SER A 374 15.64 12.84 18.30
N ASP A 375 15.87 13.05 17.00
CA ASP A 375 15.46 14.24 16.26
C ASP A 375 14.16 14.03 15.47
N GLY A 376 13.54 12.85 15.64
CA GLY A 376 12.27 12.49 15.04
C GLY A 376 12.37 11.87 13.64
N TRP A 377 13.56 11.51 13.17
CA TRP A 377 13.76 10.91 11.86
C TRP A 377 13.58 9.40 11.87
N PHE A 378 12.81 8.92 10.91
CA PHE A 378 12.57 7.50 10.65
C PHE A 378 13.37 7.04 9.43
N PRO A 379 14.25 6.02 9.57
CA PRO A 379 14.95 5.40 8.46
C PRO A 379 13.99 4.47 7.69
N THR A 380 13.64 4.83 6.46
CA THR A 380 12.66 4.06 5.67
C THR A 380 13.20 2.70 5.21
N ARG A 381 14.53 2.54 5.21
CA ARG A 381 15.24 1.42 4.59
C ARG A 381 15.04 1.33 3.07
N ASP A 382 14.57 2.41 2.46
CA ASP A 382 14.58 2.59 1.02
C ASP A 382 15.76 3.48 0.63
N ALA A 383 16.39 3.15 -0.50
CA ALA A 383 17.47 3.94 -1.09
C ALA A 383 16.92 4.76 -2.25
N GLY A 384 17.49 5.95 -2.46
CA GLY A 384 17.08 6.83 -3.52
C GLY A 384 17.83 8.15 -3.53
N PHE A 385 17.34 9.10 -4.28
CA PHE A 385 17.89 10.45 -4.36
C PHE A 385 16.78 11.47 -4.63
N VAL A 386 17.05 12.72 -4.30
CA VAL A 386 16.19 13.85 -4.68
C VAL A 386 16.89 14.62 -5.77
N ASP A 387 16.19 14.95 -6.86
CA ASP A 387 16.76 15.74 -7.96
C ASP A 387 16.89 17.24 -7.62
N GLY A 388 17.39 18.04 -8.56
CA GLY A 388 17.57 19.48 -8.37
C GLY A 388 16.27 20.30 -8.20
N GLU A 389 15.11 19.71 -8.50
CA GLU A 389 13.79 20.32 -8.37
C GLU A 389 12.97 19.76 -7.22
N GLY A 390 13.52 18.80 -6.47
CA GLY A 390 12.92 18.26 -5.26
C GLY A 390 12.13 16.97 -5.45
N PHE A 391 12.15 16.35 -6.64
CA PHE A 391 11.47 15.09 -6.90
C PHE A 391 12.29 13.91 -6.36
N LEU A 392 11.62 13.04 -5.61
CA LEU A 392 12.20 11.82 -5.04
C LEU A 392 12.14 10.68 -6.05
N PHE A 393 13.27 10.03 -6.26
CA PHE A 393 13.41 8.80 -7.03
C PHE A 393 13.84 7.66 -6.10
N ILE A 394 13.18 6.52 -6.20
CA ILE A 394 13.46 5.33 -5.38
C ILE A 394 14.22 4.32 -6.22
N ASP A 395 15.40 3.93 -5.74
CA ASP A 395 16.25 2.94 -6.37
C ASP A 395 15.95 1.50 -5.89
N GLY A 396 15.29 1.35 -4.74
CA GLY A 396 14.93 0.08 -4.11
C GLY A 396 15.16 0.09 -2.61
N ARG A 397 15.32 -1.10 -2.01
CA ARG A 397 15.65 -1.22 -0.57
C ARG A 397 17.13 -0.97 -0.36
N ALA A 398 17.49 -0.26 0.70
CA ALA A 398 18.89 -0.02 1.06
C ALA A 398 19.64 -1.36 1.31
N ASP A 399 18.95 -2.36 1.86
CA ASP A 399 19.51 -3.70 2.11
C ASP A 399 19.68 -4.53 0.80
N ASP A 400 19.10 -4.11 -0.31
CA ASP A 400 19.20 -4.79 -1.62
C ASP A 400 20.32 -4.20 -2.51
N VAL A 401 20.96 -3.11 -2.09
CA VAL A 401 22.10 -2.51 -2.78
C VAL A 401 23.23 -3.54 -2.91
N ILE A 402 23.73 -3.70 -4.14
CA ILE A 402 24.78 -4.66 -4.44
C ILE A 402 26.13 -3.99 -4.19
N VAL A 403 26.93 -4.57 -3.30
CA VAL A 403 28.28 -4.05 -3.00
C VAL A 403 29.32 -4.78 -3.86
N ARG A 404 29.62 -4.17 -5.04
CA ARG A 404 30.55 -4.77 -6.00
C ARG A 404 31.88 -4.04 -6.01
N GLY A 405 32.93 -4.71 -5.52
CA GLY A 405 34.27 -4.12 -5.51
C GLY A 405 34.38 -2.79 -4.71
N GLY A 406 33.53 -2.62 -3.70
CA GLY A 406 33.43 -1.39 -2.92
C GLY A 406 32.58 -0.27 -3.57
N GLU A 407 31.93 -0.56 -4.72
CA GLU A 407 30.97 0.35 -5.36
C GLU A 407 29.54 -0.11 -5.03
N ASN A 408 28.69 0.81 -4.55
CA ASN A 408 27.28 0.57 -4.33
C ASN A 408 26.53 0.63 -5.67
N VAL A 409 25.94 -0.51 -6.05
CA VAL A 409 25.20 -0.68 -7.30
C VAL A 409 23.72 -0.85 -6.99
N SER A 410 22.89 0.05 -7.49
CA SER A 410 21.43 -0.06 -7.37
C SER A 410 20.88 -1.12 -8.31
N PRO A 411 20.21 -2.17 -7.82
CA PRO A 411 19.52 -3.13 -8.68
C PRO A 411 18.50 -2.47 -9.60
N GLY A 412 17.75 -1.50 -9.05
CA GLY A 412 16.67 -0.82 -9.76
C GLY A 412 17.13 -0.07 -11.01
N GLU A 413 18.33 0.55 -10.99
CA GLU A 413 18.88 1.22 -12.18
C GLU A 413 19.11 0.24 -13.33
N ILE A 414 19.59 -0.96 -13.02
CA ILE A 414 19.88 -1.99 -14.02
C ILE A 414 18.58 -2.59 -14.55
N GLU A 415 17.60 -2.79 -13.66
CA GLU A 415 16.26 -3.25 -14.02
C GLU A 415 15.59 -2.29 -15.02
N ASP A 416 15.69 -0.98 -14.77
CA ASP A 416 15.15 0.04 -15.68
C ASP A 416 15.72 -0.09 -17.07
N VAL A 417 17.04 -0.15 -17.17
CA VAL A 417 17.73 -0.31 -18.46
C VAL A 417 17.38 -1.62 -19.15
N LEU A 418 17.21 -2.71 -18.39
CA LEU A 418 16.77 -3.97 -18.97
C LEU A 418 15.33 -3.90 -19.50
N LEU A 419 14.43 -3.21 -18.78
CA LEU A 419 13.03 -3.03 -19.18
C LEU A 419 12.86 -2.13 -20.41
N GLU A 420 13.83 -1.29 -20.75
CA GLU A 420 13.85 -0.51 -22.00
C GLU A 420 14.16 -1.37 -23.24
N TYR A 421 14.68 -2.59 -23.05
CA TYR A 421 14.90 -3.50 -24.17
C TYR A 421 13.57 -4.08 -24.67
N PRO A 422 13.24 -3.96 -25.99
CA PRO A 422 11.89 -4.26 -26.49
C PRO A 422 11.36 -5.66 -26.22
N ALA A 423 12.25 -6.66 -26.08
CA ALA A 423 11.85 -8.03 -25.80
C ALA A 423 11.77 -8.36 -24.29
N VAL A 424 12.09 -7.43 -23.39
CA VAL A 424 12.02 -7.64 -21.94
C VAL A 424 10.69 -7.14 -21.41
N SER A 425 9.94 -8.02 -20.76
CA SER A 425 8.66 -7.69 -20.11
C SER A 425 8.81 -7.47 -18.61
N ASP A 426 9.82 -8.11 -17.97
CA ASP A 426 10.08 -7.95 -16.54
C ASP A 426 11.55 -8.27 -16.22
N ALA A 427 12.10 -7.65 -15.15
CA ALA A 427 13.48 -7.84 -14.74
C ALA A 427 13.67 -7.71 -13.25
N ALA A 428 14.47 -8.59 -12.67
CA ALA A 428 14.91 -8.54 -11.28
C ALA A 428 16.43 -8.68 -11.20
N VAL A 429 17.09 -7.75 -10.53
CA VAL A 429 18.55 -7.75 -10.35
C VAL A 429 18.91 -7.93 -8.88
N VAL A 430 19.87 -8.78 -8.60
CA VAL A 430 20.32 -9.09 -7.25
C VAL A 430 21.84 -9.25 -7.18
N GLY A 431 22.41 -8.95 -6.01
CA GLY A 431 23.79 -9.29 -5.68
C GLY A 431 23.92 -10.74 -5.26
N MET A 432 24.82 -11.50 -5.90
CA MET A 432 25.18 -12.86 -5.54
C MET A 432 26.62 -12.91 -5.04
N PRO A 433 26.97 -13.77 -4.06
CA PRO A 433 28.33 -13.84 -3.58
C PRO A 433 29.35 -14.07 -4.70
N SER A 434 30.45 -13.30 -4.69
CA SER A 434 31.56 -13.37 -5.63
C SER A 434 32.89 -13.28 -4.92
N GLU A 435 33.81 -14.23 -5.18
CA GLU A 435 35.15 -14.21 -4.60
C GLU A 435 35.99 -13.03 -5.10
N GLU A 436 35.74 -12.55 -6.33
CA GLU A 436 36.50 -11.46 -6.95
C GLU A 436 36.00 -10.08 -6.53
N TRP A 437 34.67 -9.90 -6.42
CA TRP A 437 34.04 -8.59 -6.27
C TRP A 437 33.30 -8.39 -4.93
N GLY A 438 33.23 -9.42 -4.07
CA GLY A 438 32.32 -9.45 -2.92
C GLY A 438 30.92 -9.86 -3.35
N GLU A 439 30.31 -9.08 -4.22
CA GLU A 439 29.05 -9.45 -4.89
C GLU A 439 29.15 -9.27 -6.40
N ALA A 440 28.55 -10.20 -7.13
CA ALA A 440 28.34 -10.14 -8.59
C ALA A 440 26.91 -9.70 -8.89
N VAL A 441 26.74 -8.88 -9.91
CA VAL A 441 25.42 -8.50 -10.43
C VAL A 441 24.84 -9.66 -11.24
N VAL A 442 23.67 -10.16 -10.82
CA VAL A 442 22.96 -11.25 -11.51
C VAL A 442 21.50 -10.81 -11.76
N ALA A 443 20.98 -11.13 -12.95
CA ALA A 443 19.62 -10.79 -13.33
C ALA A 443 18.78 -12.03 -13.62
N ALA A 444 17.49 -11.99 -13.21
CA ALA A 444 16.43 -12.84 -13.72
C ALA A 444 15.54 -11.98 -14.60
N VAL A 445 15.25 -12.42 -15.83
CA VAL A 445 14.56 -11.62 -16.85
C VAL A 445 13.42 -12.43 -17.44
N VAL A 446 12.26 -11.80 -17.58
CA VAL A 446 11.10 -12.35 -18.31
C VAL A 446 11.08 -11.68 -19.69
N ILE A 447 11.01 -12.49 -20.75
CA ILE A 447 11.01 -11.98 -22.12
C ILE A 447 9.67 -12.25 -22.80
N SER A 448 9.21 -11.29 -23.60
CA SER A 448 8.00 -11.39 -24.43
C SER A 448 8.33 -11.81 -25.88
N ASP A 449 9.59 -11.72 -26.30
CA ASP A 449 10.10 -12.09 -27.61
C ASP A 449 11.53 -12.64 -27.49
N GLU A 450 12.13 -13.13 -28.57
CA GLU A 450 13.46 -13.71 -28.55
C GLU A 450 14.54 -12.67 -28.14
N ALA A 451 15.29 -13.01 -27.11
CA ALA A 451 16.47 -12.27 -26.66
C ALA A 451 17.54 -13.24 -26.13
N THR A 452 18.82 -12.86 -26.25
CA THR A 452 19.95 -13.60 -25.69
C THR A 452 20.63 -12.84 -24.56
N THR A 453 21.33 -13.57 -23.70
CA THR A 453 22.12 -12.98 -22.61
C THR A 453 23.12 -11.95 -23.16
N GLU A 454 23.79 -12.25 -24.26
CA GLU A 454 24.79 -11.37 -24.88
C GLU A 454 24.16 -10.07 -25.40
N GLN A 455 22.94 -10.15 -25.94
CA GLN A 455 22.21 -8.95 -26.40
C GLN A 455 21.85 -8.05 -25.23
N LEU A 456 21.32 -8.59 -24.15
CA LEU A 456 20.96 -7.84 -22.95
C LEU A 456 22.19 -7.27 -22.24
N GLN A 457 23.28 -8.05 -22.10
CA GLN A 457 24.54 -7.55 -21.53
C GLN A 457 25.13 -6.42 -22.38
N LYS A 458 25.08 -6.55 -23.71
CA LYS A 458 25.52 -5.48 -24.62
C LYS A 458 24.65 -4.24 -24.46
N TRP A 459 23.33 -4.41 -24.37
CA TRP A 459 22.38 -3.31 -24.16
C TRP A 459 22.70 -2.54 -22.88
N VAL A 460 22.83 -3.24 -21.74
CA VAL A 460 23.21 -2.60 -20.47
C VAL A 460 24.57 -1.89 -20.58
N LYS A 461 25.55 -2.49 -21.25
CA LYS A 461 26.89 -1.92 -21.42
C LYS A 461 26.90 -0.64 -22.28
N GLU A 462 25.96 -0.50 -23.21
CA GLU A 462 25.80 0.70 -24.05
C GLU A 462 25.16 1.86 -23.28
N HIS A 463 24.36 1.57 -22.23
CA HIS A 463 23.63 2.55 -21.46
C HIS A 463 24.22 2.81 -20.06
N MET A 464 25.05 1.90 -19.55
CA MET A 464 25.62 1.98 -18.21
C MET A 464 27.12 1.66 -18.18
N ARG A 465 27.77 1.96 -17.03
CA ARG A 465 29.16 1.56 -16.78
C ARG A 465 29.30 0.05 -16.76
N SER A 466 30.47 -0.46 -17.10
CA SER A 466 30.75 -1.90 -17.15
C SER A 466 30.54 -2.63 -15.80
N SER A 467 30.71 -1.95 -14.68
CA SER A 467 30.45 -2.50 -13.34
C SER A 467 28.99 -2.85 -13.09
N ARG A 468 28.06 -2.31 -13.89
CA ARG A 468 26.62 -2.54 -13.77
C ARG A 468 26.10 -3.65 -14.68
N VAL A 469 26.94 -4.15 -15.59
CA VAL A 469 26.53 -5.22 -16.51
C VAL A 469 26.36 -6.52 -15.74
N PRO A 470 25.19 -7.17 -15.80
CA PRO A 470 24.99 -8.46 -15.14
C PRO A 470 25.97 -9.51 -15.67
N GLU A 471 26.67 -10.21 -14.76
CA GLU A 471 27.59 -11.28 -15.14
C GLU A 471 26.83 -12.54 -15.57
N ARG A 472 25.63 -12.75 -15.00
CA ARG A 472 24.73 -13.83 -15.34
C ARG A 472 23.32 -13.29 -15.52
N ILE A 473 22.64 -13.74 -16.57
CA ILE A 473 21.22 -13.45 -16.84
C ILE A 473 20.53 -14.80 -17.01
N GLU A 474 19.46 -15.02 -16.25
CA GLU A 474 18.59 -16.19 -16.41
C GLU A 474 17.23 -15.75 -16.93
N PHE A 475 16.68 -16.50 -17.86
CA PHE A 475 15.34 -16.27 -18.39
C PHE A 475 14.33 -17.11 -17.63
N TRP A 476 13.32 -16.44 -17.09
CA TRP A 476 12.24 -17.03 -16.31
C TRP A 476 10.90 -16.82 -16.98
N ASP A 477 9.90 -17.67 -16.69
CA ASP A 477 8.52 -17.50 -17.17
C ASP A 477 7.82 -16.36 -16.41
N GLU A 478 8.13 -16.19 -15.11
CA GLU A 478 7.58 -15.15 -14.24
C GLU A 478 8.52 -14.82 -13.07
N LEU A 479 8.47 -13.58 -12.59
CA LEU A 479 9.15 -13.15 -11.38
C LEU A 479 8.26 -13.33 -10.14
N PRO A 480 8.86 -13.62 -8.96
CA PRO A 480 8.11 -13.77 -7.72
C PRO A 480 7.69 -12.41 -7.16
N TYR A 481 6.42 -12.11 -7.21
CA TYR A 481 5.82 -10.94 -6.57
C TYR A 481 4.97 -11.34 -5.39
N ASN A 482 4.89 -10.47 -4.38
CA ASN A 482 3.85 -10.58 -3.38
C ASN A 482 2.52 -10.04 -3.92
N GLU A 483 1.47 -10.15 -3.12
CA GLU A 483 0.09 -9.78 -3.47
C GLU A 483 -0.12 -8.28 -3.74
N THR A 484 0.80 -7.44 -3.25
CA THR A 484 0.82 -5.99 -3.52
C THR A 484 1.70 -5.63 -4.70
N GLY A 485 2.16 -6.62 -5.47
CA GLY A 485 3.03 -6.39 -6.61
C GLY A 485 4.46 -5.99 -6.24
N LYS A 486 4.90 -6.27 -5.01
CA LYS A 486 6.29 -6.04 -4.60
C LYS A 486 7.13 -7.26 -4.93
N LEU A 487 8.23 -7.03 -5.67
CA LEU A 487 9.19 -8.07 -6.02
C LEU A 487 9.82 -8.69 -4.77
N LEU A 488 9.78 -10.03 -4.69
CA LEU A 488 10.37 -10.82 -3.61
C LEU A 488 11.83 -11.16 -3.91
N ARG A 489 12.73 -10.18 -3.80
CA ARG A 489 14.17 -10.34 -4.13
C ARG A 489 14.84 -11.49 -3.38
N ARG A 490 14.41 -11.76 -2.14
CA ARG A 490 14.92 -12.94 -1.40
C ARG A 490 14.64 -14.23 -2.15
N VAL A 491 13.43 -14.39 -2.69
CA VAL A 491 13.06 -15.57 -3.48
C VAL A 491 13.84 -15.62 -4.80
N VAL A 492 14.09 -14.45 -5.40
CA VAL A 492 14.95 -14.36 -6.60
C VAL A 492 16.36 -14.84 -6.26
N LYS A 493 16.98 -14.33 -5.19
CA LYS A 493 18.32 -14.78 -4.72
C LYS A 493 18.37 -16.28 -4.45
N GLU A 494 17.35 -16.82 -3.75
CA GLU A 494 17.27 -18.25 -3.43
C GLU A 494 17.17 -19.15 -4.68
N ARG A 495 16.46 -18.70 -5.72
CA ARG A 495 16.33 -19.46 -6.98
C ARG A 495 17.58 -19.35 -7.88
N LEU A 496 18.31 -18.24 -7.80
CA LEU A 496 19.54 -18.01 -8.56
C LEU A 496 20.79 -18.62 -7.90
N ALA A 497 20.71 -19.03 -6.63
CA ALA A 497 21.80 -19.66 -5.88
C ALA A 497 22.06 -21.10 -6.34
#